data_b7ad283a5d3340c5bba92fbbb59450b4
#
_entry.id   b7ad283a5d3340c5bba92fbbb59450b4
#
_cell.length_a   1.000
_cell.length_b   1.000
_cell.length_c   1.000
_cell.angle_alpha   90.00
_cell.angle_beta   90.00
_cell.angle_gamma   90.00
#
_symmetry.space_group_name_H-M   'P 1'
#
loop_
_entity.id
_entity.type
_entity.pdbx_description
1 polymer ?
#
loop_
_entity_poly.entity_id
_entity_poly.type
_entity_poly.pdbx_seq_one_letter_code
_entity_poly.pdbx_strand_id
1 'polypeptide(L)'
;MKKLNFTVLLFCVLVTIFSCKNEKDISSREKLLQILETESLSSDSRFSVINQISQSMLNSGETDSLILFLSDYTTANPDDIYNAYWLLMIAYAYQINEANPIAEMYFERILNNYDDLIVKGKSVHMLCLQNLIQISDDPNNRIIYFSRLISHFPDKVSKTELYYRLAVEYEKLGEWNQVLKSYSDFLAQSDASEIQIPGNPDAYATAKNLVEFNNSSKDWTFETLDDLVKAVKQSLSWYDFNTLEKYKSKVNFFSMSWRQDEEQENSLANFTMRDFGYGNRIRYSAELDETSTPNEAYLRTWGWSNYINVWYFYFRKINFPLDPEIHGRWEWAGIYYGEKL
;
A
#
# COMPACT_ATOMS: atom_id res chain seq x y z
N MET A 1 8.73 1.78 18.45
CA MET A 1 9.23 1.61 17.07
C MET A 1 9.69 0.16 16.92
N LYS A 2 8.80 -0.74 16.52
CA LYS A 2 9.14 -2.14 16.24
C LYS A 2 9.21 -2.28 14.72
N LYS A 3 10.41 -2.54 14.19
CA LYS A 3 10.59 -2.91 12.79
C LYS A 3 9.82 -4.21 12.56
N LEU A 4 8.78 -4.16 11.77
CA LEU A 4 7.99 -5.31 11.40
C LEU A 4 8.78 -6.14 10.39
N ASN A 5 9.19 -7.33 10.81
CA ASN A 5 9.94 -8.27 10.00
C ASN A 5 9.07 -8.90 8.91
N PHE A 6 8.96 -8.24 7.77
CA PHE A 6 8.36 -8.83 6.55
C PHE A 6 9.35 -9.74 5.80
N THR A 7 10.51 -9.97 6.34
CA THR A 7 11.65 -10.71 5.72
C THR A 7 11.49 -12.23 5.73
N VAL A 8 10.38 -12.79 6.19
CA VAL A 8 10.38 -14.23 6.55
C VAL A 8 9.66 -15.14 5.55
N LEU A 9 8.85 -14.63 4.62
CA LEU A 9 8.01 -15.57 3.83
C LEU A 9 8.60 -15.99 2.48
N LEU A 10 9.64 -15.33 1.95
CA LEU A 10 10.28 -15.77 0.69
C LEU A 10 11.62 -16.47 0.90
N PHE A 11 12.19 -16.40 2.10
CA PHE A 11 13.47 -17.03 2.43
C PHE A 11 13.32 -18.36 3.20
N CYS A 12 12.13 -18.69 3.69
CA CYS A 12 11.88 -19.90 4.49
C CYS A 12 11.93 -21.22 3.72
N VAL A 13 12.23 -21.22 2.42
CA VAL A 13 12.49 -22.49 1.69
C VAL A 13 13.99 -22.77 1.55
N LEU A 14 14.87 -21.88 2.01
CA LEU A 14 16.33 -22.04 1.84
C LEU A 14 17.15 -22.07 3.13
N VAL A 15 16.56 -21.86 4.32
CA VAL A 15 17.36 -21.87 5.56
C VAL A 15 16.74 -22.74 6.63
N THR A 16 16.84 -24.04 6.44
CA THR A 16 16.98 -24.98 7.55
C THR A 16 18.06 -25.97 7.17
N ILE A 17 19.29 -25.70 7.57
CA ILE A 17 20.25 -26.65 8.11
C ILE A 17 21.52 -25.83 8.43
N PHE A 18 21.70 -25.44 9.69
CA PHE A 18 23.00 -25.22 10.25
C PHE A 18 23.68 -26.61 10.23
N SER A 19 24.48 -26.88 9.21
CA SER A 19 25.33 -28.01 9.17
C SER A 19 26.78 -27.57 9.32
N CYS A 20 27.47 -28.17 10.23
CA CYS A 20 28.92 -28.09 10.39
C CYS A 20 29.61 -27.98 9.04
N LYS A 21 30.59 -27.08 8.89
CA LYS A 21 31.52 -27.03 7.76
C LYS A 21 32.04 -28.46 7.54
N ASN A 22 31.54 -29.10 6.52
CA ASN A 22 31.87 -30.51 6.28
C ASN A 22 33.01 -30.50 5.27
N GLU A 23 34.16 -31.01 5.65
CA GLU A 23 35.31 -31.21 4.75
C GLU A 23 34.91 -31.91 3.43
N LYS A 24 33.81 -32.69 3.45
CA LYS A 24 33.20 -33.28 2.25
C LYS A 24 32.67 -32.28 1.23
N ASP A 25 32.13 -31.13 1.65
CA ASP A 25 31.57 -30.15 0.72
C ASP A 25 32.67 -29.39 -0.02
N ILE A 26 33.77 -29.08 0.65
CA ILE A 26 34.94 -28.45 0.03
C ILE A 26 35.55 -29.40 -1.02
N SER A 27 35.76 -30.67 -0.69
CA SER A 27 36.26 -31.68 -1.63
C SER A 27 35.33 -31.92 -2.84
N SER A 28 34.01 -31.77 -2.66
CA SER A 28 33.05 -31.89 -3.74
C SER A 28 33.11 -30.66 -4.68
N ARG A 29 33.27 -29.47 -4.14
CA ARG A 29 33.39 -28.22 -4.91
C ARG A 29 34.69 -28.19 -5.73
N GLU A 30 35.81 -28.63 -5.15
CA GLU A 30 37.08 -28.75 -5.87
C GLU A 30 36.98 -29.68 -7.09
N LYS A 31 36.29 -30.80 -6.98
CA LYS A 31 36.01 -31.71 -8.10
C LYS A 31 35.15 -31.01 -9.19
N LEU A 32 34.13 -30.27 -8.79
CA LEU A 32 33.28 -29.52 -9.73
C LEU A 32 34.09 -28.43 -10.48
N LEU A 33 35.02 -27.75 -9.79
CA LEU A 33 35.92 -26.76 -10.44
C LEU A 33 36.84 -27.46 -11.46
N GLN A 34 37.41 -28.63 -11.13
CA GLN A 34 38.22 -29.42 -12.07
C GLN A 34 37.42 -29.86 -13.30
N ILE A 35 36.16 -30.27 -13.13
CA ILE A 35 35.27 -30.64 -14.24
C ILE A 35 35.04 -29.41 -15.13
N LEU A 36 34.82 -28.23 -14.55
CA LEU A 36 34.59 -26.98 -15.29
C LEU A 36 35.81 -26.59 -16.15
N GLU A 37 37.04 -26.86 -15.66
CA GLU A 37 38.28 -26.50 -16.35
C GLU A 37 38.72 -27.54 -17.41
N THR A 38 38.43 -28.80 -17.19
CA THR A 38 39.01 -29.90 -17.95
C THR A 38 38.06 -30.49 -18.99
N GLU A 39 36.76 -30.38 -18.85
CA GLU A 39 35.76 -31.02 -19.69
C GLU A 39 35.08 -30.02 -20.67
N SER A 40 34.88 -30.49 -21.91
CA SER A 40 34.01 -29.77 -22.87
C SER A 40 32.55 -30.06 -22.51
N LEU A 41 31.96 -29.18 -21.68
CA LEU A 41 30.60 -29.32 -21.21
C LEU A 41 29.60 -28.71 -22.18
N SER A 42 28.43 -29.35 -22.35
CA SER A 42 27.27 -28.69 -22.96
C SER A 42 26.83 -27.49 -22.09
N SER A 43 26.10 -26.53 -22.68
CA SER A 43 25.60 -25.35 -21.97
C SER A 43 24.82 -25.72 -20.69
N ASP A 44 23.91 -26.72 -20.76
CA ASP A 44 23.12 -27.17 -19.61
C ASP A 44 23.94 -27.88 -18.52
N SER A 45 24.94 -28.67 -18.94
CA SER A 45 25.86 -29.32 -18.00
C SER A 45 26.73 -28.28 -17.30
N ARG A 46 27.22 -27.30 -18.04
CA ARG A 46 28.00 -26.17 -17.52
C ARG A 46 27.18 -25.35 -16.53
N PHE A 47 25.92 -24.99 -16.89
CA PHE A 47 24.98 -24.35 -15.98
C PHE A 47 24.82 -25.14 -14.67
N SER A 48 24.61 -26.45 -14.76
CA SER A 48 24.42 -27.30 -13.59
C SER A 48 25.63 -27.27 -12.66
N VAL A 49 26.85 -27.37 -13.20
CA VAL A 49 28.10 -27.33 -12.44
C VAL A 49 28.30 -25.98 -11.76
N ILE A 50 28.18 -24.87 -12.51
CA ILE A 50 28.36 -23.51 -11.98
C ILE A 50 27.29 -23.23 -10.90
N ASN A 51 26.03 -23.61 -11.14
CA ASN A 51 24.96 -23.45 -10.14
C ASN A 51 25.23 -24.23 -8.87
N GLN A 52 25.78 -25.46 -8.93
CA GLN A 52 26.14 -26.24 -7.74
C GLN A 52 27.29 -25.60 -6.96
N ILE A 53 28.33 -25.12 -7.64
CA ILE A 53 29.45 -24.39 -7.01
C ILE A 53 28.91 -23.14 -6.31
N SER A 54 28.11 -22.34 -7.03
CA SER A 54 27.54 -21.08 -6.53
C SER A 54 26.62 -21.29 -5.31
N GLN A 55 25.76 -22.30 -5.36
CA GLN A 55 24.88 -22.66 -4.22
C GLN A 55 25.70 -23.15 -3.01
N SER A 56 26.77 -23.93 -3.23
CA SER A 56 27.67 -24.34 -2.16
C SER A 56 28.32 -23.14 -1.47
N MET A 57 28.78 -22.13 -2.26
CA MET A 57 29.37 -20.90 -1.72
C MET A 57 28.36 -20.09 -0.92
N LEU A 58 27.13 -19.92 -1.44
CA LEU A 58 26.06 -19.22 -0.73
C LEU A 58 25.70 -19.91 0.59
N ASN A 59 25.53 -21.22 0.57
CA ASN A 59 25.17 -21.99 1.75
C ASN A 59 26.27 -21.98 2.83
N SER A 60 27.53 -21.82 2.42
CA SER A 60 28.67 -21.67 3.32
C SER A 60 28.90 -20.22 3.78
N GLY A 61 28.12 -19.26 3.30
CA GLY A 61 28.31 -17.83 3.60
C GLY A 61 29.53 -17.19 2.93
N GLU A 62 30.08 -17.84 1.89
CA GLU A 62 31.26 -17.40 1.16
C GLU A 62 30.86 -16.42 0.03
N THR A 63 30.18 -15.33 0.38
CA THR A 63 29.61 -14.36 -0.58
C THR A 63 30.67 -13.68 -1.43
N ASP A 64 31.81 -13.30 -0.87
CA ASP A 64 32.92 -12.68 -1.61
C ASP A 64 33.53 -13.63 -2.63
N SER A 65 33.71 -14.90 -2.26
CA SER A 65 34.21 -15.93 -3.17
C SER A 65 33.23 -16.16 -4.33
N LEU A 66 31.92 -16.14 -4.05
CA LEU A 66 30.88 -16.26 -5.05
C LEU A 66 30.92 -15.09 -6.04
N ILE A 67 31.03 -13.86 -5.53
CA ILE A 67 31.10 -12.65 -6.35
C ILE A 67 32.31 -12.73 -7.29
N LEU A 68 33.47 -13.07 -6.78
CA LEU A 68 34.70 -13.22 -7.60
C LEU A 68 34.51 -14.31 -8.66
N PHE A 69 34.11 -15.51 -8.25
CA PHE A 69 33.93 -16.66 -9.14
C PHE A 69 32.97 -16.33 -10.31
N LEU A 70 31.80 -15.78 -10.02
CA LEU A 70 30.81 -15.47 -11.05
C LEU A 70 31.18 -14.24 -11.88
N SER A 71 31.86 -13.26 -11.30
CA SER A 71 32.36 -12.09 -12.06
C SER A 71 33.43 -12.49 -13.07
N ASP A 72 34.38 -13.33 -12.67
CA ASP A 72 35.41 -13.87 -13.56
C ASP A 72 34.75 -14.73 -14.65
N TYR A 73 33.79 -15.58 -14.28
CA TYR A 73 33.11 -16.42 -15.25
C TYR A 73 32.32 -15.61 -16.27
N THR A 74 31.51 -14.64 -15.86
CA THR A 74 30.68 -13.82 -16.76
C THR A 74 31.54 -12.93 -17.67
N THR A 75 32.70 -12.50 -17.18
CA THR A 75 33.66 -11.73 -17.98
C THR A 75 34.36 -12.60 -19.04
N ALA A 76 34.73 -13.82 -18.69
CA ALA A 76 35.36 -14.75 -19.63
C ALA A 76 34.35 -15.35 -20.63
N ASN A 77 33.07 -15.38 -20.33
CA ASN A 77 32.00 -15.97 -21.14
C ASN A 77 30.86 -14.99 -21.39
N PRO A 78 31.09 -13.88 -22.12
CA PRO A 78 30.10 -12.83 -22.30
C PRO A 78 28.83 -13.30 -23.05
N ASP A 79 28.96 -14.33 -23.89
CA ASP A 79 27.88 -14.89 -24.70
C ASP A 79 27.09 -16.01 -24.01
N ASP A 80 27.37 -16.32 -22.72
CA ASP A 80 26.62 -17.34 -22.01
C ASP A 80 25.19 -16.87 -21.78
N ILE A 81 24.24 -17.67 -22.26
CA ILE A 81 22.78 -17.41 -22.14
C ILE A 81 22.31 -17.30 -20.69
N TYR A 82 23.05 -17.85 -19.73
CA TYR A 82 22.73 -17.82 -18.31
C TYR A 82 23.35 -16.62 -17.56
N ASN A 83 24.05 -15.71 -18.24
CA ASN A 83 24.70 -14.58 -17.57
C ASN A 83 23.76 -13.72 -16.77
N ALA A 84 22.50 -13.51 -17.21
CA ALA A 84 21.49 -12.82 -16.41
C ALA A 84 21.25 -13.48 -15.04
N TYR A 85 21.28 -14.82 -14.98
CA TYR A 85 21.11 -15.57 -13.73
C TYR A 85 22.37 -15.51 -12.85
N TRP A 86 23.55 -15.54 -13.44
CA TRP A 86 24.80 -15.39 -12.69
C TRP A 86 24.92 -14.01 -12.07
N LEU A 87 24.58 -12.96 -12.80
CA LEU A 87 24.51 -11.60 -12.28
C LEU A 87 23.46 -11.44 -11.19
N LEU A 88 22.32 -12.14 -11.30
CA LEU A 88 21.30 -12.20 -10.23
C LEU A 88 21.88 -12.78 -8.94
N MET A 89 22.67 -13.85 -9.02
CA MET A 89 23.34 -14.44 -7.85
C MET A 89 24.38 -13.50 -7.24
N ILE A 90 25.12 -12.76 -8.06
CA ILE A 90 26.06 -11.71 -7.59
C ILE A 90 25.27 -10.61 -6.85
N ALA A 91 24.16 -10.14 -7.43
CA ALA A 91 23.31 -9.14 -6.78
C ALA A 91 22.80 -9.59 -5.41
N TYR A 92 22.36 -10.86 -5.29
CA TYR A 92 21.98 -11.45 -4.01
C TYR A 92 23.13 -11.53 -3.01
N ALA A 93 24.33 -11.86 -3.47
CA ALA A 93 25.50 -11.88 -2.59
C ALA A 93 25.83 -10.50 -2.02
N TYR A 94 25.74 -9.44 -2.85
CA TYR A 94 25.88 -8.05 -2.39
C TYR A 94 24.75 -7.65 -1.42
N GLN A 95 23.51 -8.08 -1.65
CA GLN A 95 22.39 -7.83 -0.75
C GLN A 95 22.59 -8.53 0.60
N ILE A 96 23.11 -9.76 0.62
CA ILE A 96 23.46 -10.47 1.86
C ILE A 96 24.55 -9.72 2.63
N ASN A 97 25.50 -9.11 1.93
CA ASN A 97 26.57 -8.27 2.50
C ASN A 97 26.09 -6.85 2.87
N GLU A 98 24.78 -6.59 2.83
CA GLU A 98 24.18 -5.26 3.11
C GLU A 98 24.68 -4.15 2.16
N ALA A 99 25.30 -4.51 1.04
CA ALA A 99 25.77 -3.59 0.00
C ALA A 99 24.65 -3.27 -1.03
N ASN A 100 23.49 -2.80 -0.55
CA ASN A 100 22.30 -2.55 -1.36
C ASN A 100 22.52 -1.66 -2.59
N PRO A 101 23.33 -0.57 -2.56
CA PRO A 101 23.56 0.23 -3.75
C PRO A 101 24.26 -0.55 -4.89
N ILE A 102 25.15 -1.50 -4.53
CA ILE A 102 25.81 -2.35 -5.53
C ILE A 102 24.84 -3.41 -6.03
N ALA A 103 24.06 -4.02 -5.14
CA ALA A 103 23.02 -4.98 -5.54
C ALA A 103 22.02 -4.34 -6.52
N GLU A 104 21.55 -3.11 -6.24
CA GLU A 104 20.66 -2.33 -7.13
C GLU A 104 21.29 -2.15 -8.52
N MET A 105 22.56 -1.77 -8.59
CA MET A 105 23.28 -1.62 -9.86
C MET A 105 23.30 -2.94 -10.68
N TYR A 106 23.49 -4.08 -10.03
CA TYR A 106 23.48 -5.38 -10.71
C TYR A 106 22.08 -5.78 -11.18
N PHE A 107 21.05 -5.59 -10.36
CA PHE A 107 19.66 -5.84 -10.76
C PHE A 107 19.25 -4.96 -11.95
N GLU A 108 19.59 -3.67 -11.91
CA GLU A 108 19.34 -2.75 -13.03
C GLU A 108 20.12 -3.15 -14.30
N ARG A 109 21.37 -3.56 -14.16
CA ARG A 109 22.17 -4.06 -15.28
C ARG A 109 21.50 -5.26 -15.96
N ILE A 110 20.92 -6.17 -15.18
CA ILE A 110 20.17 -7.33 -15.72
C ILE A 110 18.97 -6.84 -16.53
N LEU A 111 18.15 -5.98 -15.92
CA LEU A 111 16.91 -5.48 -16.52
C LEU A 111 17.14 -4.67 -17.82
N ASN A 112 18.30 -4.05 -17.95
CA ASN A 112 18.61 -3.15 -19.08
C ASN A 112 19.40 -3.81 -20.20
N ASN A 113 20.19 -4.88 -19.91
CA ASN A 113 21.13 -5.43 -20.85
C ASN A 113 20.87 -6.90 -21.23
N TYR A 114 19.92 -7.56 -20.58
CA TYR A 114 19.63 -8.97 -20.83
C TYR A 114 18.13 -9.17 -21.07
N ASP A 115 17.81 -10.13 -21.93
CA ASP A 115 16.44 -10.61 -22.07
C ASP A 115 16.00 -11.39 -20.81
N ASP A 116 14.69 -11.46 -20.55
CA ASP A 116 14.18 -12.24 -19.43
C ASP A 116 14.48 -13.73 -19.59
N LEU A 117 15.07 -14.30 -18.59
CA LEU A 117 15.44 -15.71 -18.53
C LEU A 117 14.57 -16.43 -17.50
N ILE A 118 14.01 -17.57 -17.90
CA ILE A 118 13.27 -18.42 -16.97
C ILE A 118 14.19 -19.51 -16.42
N VAL A 119 14.53 -19.41 -15.15
CA VAL A 119 15.36 -20.43 -14.44
C VAL A 119 14.53 -21.08 -13.35
N LYS A 120 14.43 -22.41 -13.39
CA LYS A 120 13.64 -23.20 -12.43
C LYS A 120 12.20 -22.69 -12.30
N GLY A 121 11.59 -22.27 -13.40
CA GLY A 121 10.22 -21.76 -13.46
C GLY A 121 10.02 -20.32 -12.98
N LYS A 122 11.09 -19.60 -12.65
CA LYS A 122 11.04 -18.21 -12.19
C LYS A 122 11.67 -17.27 -13.21
N SER A 123 11.05 -16.14 -13.47
CA SER A 123 11.58 -15.07 -14.31
C SER A 123 12.67 -14.32 -13.53
N VAL A 124 13.84 -14.16 -14.16
CA VAL A 124 14.95 -13.38 -13.61
C VAL A 124 14.57 -11.91 -13.49
N HIS A 125 13.89 -11.34 -14.51
CA HIS A 125 13.44 -9.95 -14.47
C HIS A 125 12.43 -9.70 -13.33
N MET A 126 11.46 -10.61 -13.15
CA MET A 126 10.50 -10.48 -12.05
C MET A 126 11.22 -10.49 -10.68
N LEU A 127 12.19 -11.37 -10.51
CA LEU A 127 13.00 -11.42 -9.28
C LEU A 127 13.81 -10.13 -9.08
N CYS A 128 14.42 -9.59 -10.14
CA CYS A 128 15.13 -8.31 -10.06
C CYS A 128 14.20 -7.18 -9.60
N LEU A 129 13.03 -7.01 -10.24
CA LEU A 129 12.06 -5.97 -9.89
C LEU A 129 11.57 -6.10 -8.44
N GLN A 130 11.27 -7.32 -7.98
CA GLN A 130 10.84 -7.57 -6.61
C GLN A 130 11.92 -7.20 -5.58
N ASN A 131 13.19 -7.50 -5.86
CA ASN A 131 14.29 -7.12 -4.97
C ASN A 131 14.56 -5.61 -5.00
N LEU A 132 14.55 -4.99 -6.17
CA LEU A 132 14.70 -3.55 -6.32
C LEU A 132 13.65 -2.76 -5.51
N ILE A 133 12.39 -3.20 -5.52
CA ILE A 133 11.32 -2.61 -4.69
C ILE A 133 11.64 -2.71 -3.20
N GLN A 134 12.31 -3.78 -2.76
CA GLN A 134 12.64 -4.00 -1.35
C GLN A 134 13.82 -3.17 -0.88
N ILE A 135 14.83 -2.97 -1.73
CA ILE A 135 16.10 -2.34 -1.34
C ILE A 135 16.18 -0.87 -1.70
N SER A 136 15.42 -0.39 -2.69
CA SER A 136 15.43 1.02 -3.08
C SER A 136 14.58 1.86 -2.14
N ASP A 137 15.16 2.95 -1.63
CA ASP A 137 14.49 3.95 -0.81
C ASP A 137 13.97 5.15 -1.64
N ASP A 138 14.33 5.23 -2.94
CA ASP A 138 13.90 6.31 -3.83
C ASP A 138 12.49 6.02 -4.38
N PRO A 139 11.49 6.87 -4.05
CA PRO A 139 10.13 6.72 -4.56
C PRO A 139 10.05 6.70 -6.10
N ASN A 140 10.89 7.47 -6.81
CA ASN A 140 10.88 7.50 -8.28
C ASN A 140 11.28 6.14 -8.86
N ASN A 141 12.34 5.53 -8.32
CA ASN A 141 12.78 4.20 -8.74
C ASN A 141 11.70 3.16 -8.43
N ARG A 142 11.12 3.20 -7.23
CA ARG A 142 10.05 2.27 -6.82
C ARG A 142 8.82 2.37 -7.72
N ILE A 143 8.42 3.57 -8.14
CA ILE A 143 7.34 3.80 -9.11
C ILE A 143 7.63 3.09 -10.44
N ILE A 144 8.86 3.20 -10.94
CA ILE A 144 9.29 2.52 -12.17
C ILE A 144 9.19 1.00 -11.99
N TYR A 145 9.66 0.46 -10.88
CA TYR A 145 9.68 -0.99 -10.63
C TYR A 145 8.28 -1.56 -10.46
N PHE A 146 7.39 -0.89 -9.71
CA PHE A 146 5.97 -1.27 -9.59
C PHE A 146 5.28 -1.25 -10.96
N SER A 147 5.47 -0.19 -11.73
CA SER A 147 4.87 -0.04 -13.06
C SER A 147 5.34 -1.14 -14.02
N ARG A 148 6.63 -1.50 -13.99
CA ARG A 148 7.18 -2.61 -14.78
C ARG A 148 6.61 -3.96 -14.35
N LEU A 149 6.44 -4.22 -13.05
CA LEU A 149 5.80 -5.45 -12.56
C LEU A 149 4.36 -5.57 -13.05
N ILE A 150 3.58 -4.51 -12.93
CA ILE A 150 2.16 -4.49 -13.36
C ILE A 150 2.06 -4.73 -14.87
N SER A 151 2.93 -4.11 -15.67
CA SER A 151 2.85 -4.17 -17.12
C SER A 151 3.40 -5.47 -17.73
N HIS A 152 4.51 -6.01 -17.18
CA HIS A 152 5.17 -7.19 -17.75
C HIS A 152 4.74 -8.52 -17.13
N PHE A 153 4.23 -8.48 -15.90
CA PHE A 153 3.88 -9.68 -15.16
C PHE A 153 2.45 -9.66 -14.58
N PRO A 154 1.43 -9.18 -15.35
CA PRO A 154 0.08 -8.91 -14.83
C PRO A 154 -0.61 -10.13 -14.23
N ASP A 155 -0.27 -11.34 -14.69
CA ASP A 155 -0.87 -12.60 -14.25
C ASP A 155 -0.05 -13.32 -13.16
N LYS A 156 1.10 -12.78 -12.79
CA LYS A 156 2.02 -13.39 -11.82
C LYS A 156 2.14 -12.61 -10.51
N VAL A 157 1.53 -11.43 -10.44
CA VAL A 157 1.58 -10.53 -9.29
C VAL A 157 0.19 -10.08 -8.88
N SER A 158 0.01 -9.71 -7.62
CA SER A 158 -1.20 -9.04 -7.17
C SER A 158 -1.21 -7.60 -7.68
N LYS A 159 -1.93 -7.34 -8.78
CA LYS A 159 -2.09 -5.98 -9.30
C LYS A 159 -2.76 -5.06 -8.28
N THR A 160 -3.70 -5.59 -7.53
CA THR A 160 -4.42 -4.85 -6.48
C THR A 160 -3.45 -4.25 -5.47
N GLU A 161 -2.59 -5.09 -4.86
CA GLU A 161 -1.57 -4.60 -3.93
C GLU A 161 -0.62 -3.61 -4.60
N LEU A 162 -0.17 -3.90 -5.82
CA LEU A 162 0.80 -3.05 -6.51
C LEU A 162 0.24 -1.67 -6.86
N TYR A 163 -1.03 -1.54 -7.27
CA TYR A 163 -1.67 -0.25 -7.50
C TYR A 163 -1.76 0.59 -6.23
N TYR A 164 -2.11 -0.02 -5.09
CA TYR A 164 -2.11 0.67 -3.81
C TYR A 164 -0.71 1.17 -3.44
N ARG A 165 0.30 0.29 -3.53
CA ARG A 165 1.69 0.66 -3.22
C ARG A 165 2.22 1.74 -4.14
N LEU A 166 1.87 1.69 -5.43
CA LEU A 166 2.20 2.71 -6.42
C LEU A 166 1.61 4.08 -6.04
N ALA A 167 0.35 4.11 -5.59
CA ALA A 167 -0.29 5.33 -5.10
C ALA A 167 0.47 5.92 -3.91
N VAL A 168 0.88 5.09 -2.95
CA VAL A 168 1.66 5.52 -1.78
C VAL A 168 3.02 6.12 -2.17
N GLU A 169 3.69 5.59 -3.20
CA GLU A 169 4.94 6.22 -3.68
C GLU A 169 4.68 7.58 -4.35
N TYR A 170 3.60 7.71 -5.12
CA TYR A 170 3.19 9.00 -5.68
C TYR A 170 2.80 10.01 -4.60
N GLU A 171 2.19 9.59 -3.49
CA GLU A 171 1.91 10.47 -2.32
C GLU A 171 3.19 11.08 -1.76
N LYS A 172 4.26 10.29 -1.62
CA LYS A 172 5.56 10.77 -1.12
C LYS A 172 6.15 11.87 -2.00
N LEU A 173 5.85 11.85 -3.30
CA LEU A 173 6.28 12.85 -4.27
C LEU A 173 5.30 14.03 -4.42
N GLY A 174 4.10 13.95 -3.84
CA GLY A 174 3.05 14.95 -4.03
C GLY A 174 2.43 14.94 -5.43
N GLU A 175 2.57 13.85 -6.17
CA GLU A 175 2.06 13.69 -7.54
C GLU A 175 0.58 13.26 -7.54
N TRP A 176 -0.28 14.14 -7.05
CA TRP A 176 -1.66 13.85 -6.68
C TRP A 176 -2.56 13.32 -7.79
N ASN A 177 -2.36 13.75 -9.03
CA ASN A 177 -3.11 13.21 -10.17
C ASN A 177 -2.81 11.72 -10.35
N GLN A 178 -1.55 11.32 -10.13
CA GLN A 178 -1.13 9.93 -10.24
C GLN A 178 -1.57 9.12 -9.00
N VAL A 179 -1.60 9.74 -7.81
CA VAL A 179 -2.18 9.15 -6.59
C VAL A 179 -3.62 8.73 -6.84
N LEU A 180 -4.46 9.68 -7.27
CA LEU A 180 -5.89 9.44 -7.50
C LEU A 180 -6.13 8.40 -8.58
N LYS A 181 -5.32 8.43 -9.65
CA LYS A 181 -5.38 7.42 -10.71
C LYS A 181 -5.04 6.04 -10.15
N SER A 182 -3.93 5.91 -9.43
CA SER A 182 -3.47 4.62 -8.91
C SER A 182 -4.42 4.05 -7.85
N TYR A 183 -5.01 4.89 -6.99
CA TYR A 183 -6.08 4.45 -6.09
C TYR A 183 -7.37 4.08 -6.83
N SER A 184 -7.72 4.76 -7.91
CA SER A 184 -8.86 4.35 -8.75
C SER A 184 -8.61 3.00 -9.42
N ASP A 185 -7.38 2.77 -9.91
CA ASP A 185 -6.97 1.48 -10.49
C ASP A 185 -6.98 0.36 -9.44
N PHE A 186 -6.60 0.66 -8.19
CA PHE A 186 -6.73 -0.24 -7.05
C PHE A 186 -8.18 -0.60 -6.77
N LEU A 187 -9.06 0.41 -6.61
CA LEU A 187 -10.49 0.22 -6.30
C LEU A 187 -11.26 -0.49 -7.43
N ALA A 188 -10.76 -0.44 -8.66
CA ALA A 188 -11.34 -1.15 -9.81
C ALA A 188 -11.05 -2.66 -9.80
N GLN A 189 -10.14 -3.13 -8.95
CA GLN A 189 -9.86 -4.57 -8.84
C GLN A 189 -10.98 -5.27 -8.05
N SER A 190 -11.33 -6.48 -8.46
CA SER A 190 -12.45 -7.25 -7.87
C SER A 190 -12.23 -7.64 -6.40
N ASP A 191 -10.98 -7.74 -5.96
CA ASP A 191 -10.56 -8.14 -4.62
C ASP A 191 -10.14 -6.96 -3.73
N ALA A 192 -10.31 -5.72 -4.21
CA ALA A 192 -9.84 -4.52 -3.52
C ALA A 192 -10.37 -4.37 -2.07
N SER A 193 -11.64 -4.73 -1.84
CA SER A 193 -12.26 -4.64 -0.51
C SER A 193 -11.87 -5.77 0.45
N GLU A 194 -11.29 -6.85 -0.07
CA GLU A 194 -10.99 -8.06 0.70
C GLU A 194 -9.48 -8.23 0.95
N ILE A 195 -8.66 -7.61 0.10
CA ILE A 195 -7.21 -7.77 0.17
C ILE A 195 -6.64 -7.14 1.42
N GLN A 196 -5.79 -7.90 2.12
CA GLN A 196 -5.02 -7.39 3.25
C GLN A 196 -3.65 -6.95 2.77
N ILE A 197 -3.39 -5.64 2.80
CA ILE A 197 -2.09 -5.08 2.39
C ILE A 197 -1.19 -4.93 3.62
N PRO A 198 -0.07 -5.66 3.70
CA PRO A 198 0.82 -5.59 4.85
C PRO A 198 1.28 -4.16 5.15
N GLY A 199 1.07 -3.75 6.40
CA GLY A 199 1.41 -2.40 6.87
C GLY A 199 0.33 -1.33 6.60
N ASN A 200 -0.77 -1.68 5.92
CA ASN A 200 -1.86 -0.76 5.59
C ASN A 200 -3.22 -1.45 5.75
N PRO A 201 -3.68 -1.69 6.97
CA PRO A 201 -4.95 -2.38 7.22
C PRO A 201 -6.16 -1.63 6.64
N ASP A 202 -6.11 -0.30 6.60
CA ASP A 202 -7.19 0.57 6.13
C ASP A 202 -7.04 0.97 4.65
N ALA A 203 -6.28 0.20 3.86
CA ALA A 203 -5.95 0.53 2.47
C ALA A 203 -7.19 0.84 1.62
N TYR A 204 -8.22 0.00 1.71
CA TYR A 204 -9.47 0.18 0.96
C TYR A 204 -10.21 1.45 1.37
N ALA A 205 -10.39 1.67 2.66
CA ALA A 205 -11.07 2.85 3.18
C ALA A 205 -10.33 4.14 2.80
N THR A 206 -9.00 4.16 2.96
CA THR A 206 -8.15 5.30 2.59
C THR A 206 -8.28 5.64 1.11
N ALA A 207 -8.10 4.66 0.22
CA ALA A 207 -8.20 4.87 -1.22
C ALA A 207 -9.60 5.34 -1.64
N LYS A 208 -10.65 4.68 -1.11
CA LYS A 208 -12.04 5.02 -1.38
C LYS A 208 -12.35 6.45 -0.97
N ASN A 209 -11.96 6.84 0.24
CA ASN A 209 -12.19 8.18 0.77
C ASN A 209 -11.56 9.26 -0.12
N LEU A 210 -10.30 9.08 -0.50
CA LEU A 210 -9.60 10.04 -1.34
C LEU A 210 -10.23 10.18 -2.73
N VAL A 211 -10.56 9.06 -3.37
CA VAL A 211 -11.16 9.06 -4.71
C VAL A 211 -12.59 9.60 -4.68
N GLU A 212 -13.43 9.17 -3.73
CA GLU A 212 -14.81 9.68 -3.59
C GLU A 212 -14.83 11.16 -3.25
N PHE A 213 -13.93 11.61 -2.38
CA PHE A 213 -13.82 13.01 -2.02
C PHE A 213 -13.43 13.87 -3.22
N ASN A 214 -12.43 13.45 -3.99
CA ASN A 214 -12.02 14.13 -5.21
C ASN A 214 -13.16 14.22 -6.24
N ASN A 215 -13.96 13.17 -6.37
CA ASN A 215 -15.05 13.10 -7.34
C ASN A 215 -16.36 13.74 -6.85
N SER A 216 -16.46 14.14 -5.58
CA SER A 216 -17.65 14.76 -5.01
C SER A 216 -17.86 16.18 -5.56
N SER A 217 -19.12 16.66 -5.57
CA SER A 217 -19.47 18.02 -5.99
C SER A 217 -18.97 19.10 -5.05
N LYS A 218 -18.65 18.74 -3.79
CA LYS A 218 -18.17 19.64 -2.72
C LYS A 218 -19.12 20.78 -2.32
N ASP A 219 -20.33 20.80 -2.88
CA ASP A 219 -21.40 21.79 -2.65
C ASP A 219 -22.00 21.73 -1.24
N TRP A 220 -21.65 20.69 -0.48
CA TRP A 220 -22.03 20.46 0.93
C TRP A 220 -21.01 21.02 1.92
N THR A 221 -19.90 21.64 1.46
CA THR A 221 -18.86 22.22 2.29
C THR A 221 -19.08 23.69 2.55
N PHE A 222 -18.68 24.20 3.73
CA PHE A 222 -18.83 25.58 4.16
C PHE A 222 -17.48 26.18 4.54
N GLU A 223 -17.28 27.48 4.29
CA GLU A 223 -16.03 28.16 4.65
C GLU A 223 -15.85 28.26 6.15
N THR A 224 -16.96 28.54 6.87
CA THR A 224 -16.93 28.69 8.33
C THR A 224 -17.89 27.72 9.02
N LEU A 225 -17.59 27.38 10.27
CA LEU A 225 -18.49 26.61 11.11
C LEU A 225 -19.81 27.34 11.36
N ASP A 226 -19.74 28.66 11.55
CA ASP A 226 -20.92 29.49 11.85
C ASP A 226 -21.92 29.48 10.66
N ASP A 227 -21.44 29.55 9.42
CA ASP A 227 -22.31 29.45 8.25
C ASP A 227 -22.98 28.10 8.13
N LEU A 228 -22.22 26.99 8.38
CA LEU A 228 -22.77 25.65 8.37
C LEU A 228 -23.81 25.47 9.47
N VAL A 229 -23.51 25.85 10.70
CA VAL A 229 -24.42 25.74 11.84
C VAL A 229 -25.67 26.57 11.63
N LYS A 230 -25.53 27.79 11.11
CA LYS A 230 -26.64 28.66 10.77
C LYS A 230 -27.55 28.05 9.70
N ALA A 231 -26.99 27.51 8.62
CA ALA A 231 -27.73 26.86 7.54
C ALA A 231 -28.49 25.63 8.05
N VAL A 232 -27.85 24.81 8.88
CA VAL A 232 -28.45 23.62 9.51
C VAL A 232 -29.62 24.03 10.44
N LYS A 233 -29.39 25.00 11.34
CA LYS A 233 -30.43 25.50 12.27
C LYS A 233 -31.61 26.11 11.50
N GLN A 234 -31.37 26.84 10.42
CA GLN A 234 -32.40 27.42 9.57
C GLN A 234 -33.24 26.32 8.91
N SER A 235 -32.61 25.30 8.33
CA SER A 235 -33.33 24.18 7.71
C SER A 235 -34.16 23.40 8.75
N LEU A 236 -33.67 23.19 9.95
CA LEU A 236 -34.42 22.58 11.05
C LEU A 236 -35.62 23.44 11.47
N SER A 237 -35.44 24.76 11.57
CA SER A 237 -36.52 25.71 11.96
C SER A 237 -37.66 25.77 10.95
N TRP A 238 -37.33 25.62 9.68
CA TRP A 238 -38.31 25.68 8.58
C TRP A 238 -38.84 24.31 8.17
N TYR A 239 -38.39 23.24 8.85
CA TYR A 239 -38.73 21.86 8.48
C TYR A 239 -38.34 21.50 7.04
N ASP A 240 -37.30 22.17 6.50
CA ASP A 240 -36.78 21.92 5.17
C ASP A 240 -35.71 20.81 5.22
N PHE A 241 -36.18 19.57 5.36
CA PHE A 241 -35.32 18.39 5.40
C PHE A 241 -34.67 18.09 4.05
N ASN A 242 -35.19 18.61 2.94
CA ASN A 242 -34.57 18.48 1.62
C ASN A 242 -33.27 19.28 1.53
N THR A 243 -33.31 20.52 2.02
CA THR A 243 -32.13 21.37 2.06
C THR A 243 -31.14 20.84 3.13
N LEU A 244 -31.65 20.40 4.29
CA LEU A 244 -30.82 19.79 5.32
C LEU A 244 -30.04 18.57 4.79
N GLU A 245 -30.68 17.71 3.98
CA GLU A 245 -30.04 16.53 3.38
C GLU A 245 -28.89 16.90 2.44
N LYS A 246 -28.94 18.05 1.78
CA LYS A 246 -27.85 18.51 0.91
C LYS A 246 -26.58 18.89 1.67
N TYR A 247 -26.70 19.25 2.93
CA TYR A 247 -25.56 19.64 3.77
C TYR A 247 -24.83 18.44 4.38
N LYS A 248 -25.38 17.23 4.29
CA LYS A 248 -24.67 16.00 4.70
C LYS A 248 -23.43 15.81 3.84
N SER A 249 -22.34 15.45 4.48
CA SER A 249 -21.14 15.01 3.76
C SER A 249 -21.49 13.91 2.75
N LYS A 250 -20.97 14.04 1.53
CA LYS A 250 -21.14 13.03 0.47
C LYS A 250 -20.15 11.88 0.60
N VAL A 251 -19.18 12.03 1.49
CA VAL A 251 -18.12 11.07 1.71
C VAL A 251 -18.10 10.72 3.19
N ASN A 252 -18.30 9.43 3.50
CA ASN A 252 -18.23 8.91 4.88
C ASN A 252 -19.13 9.59 5.91
N PHE A 253 -20.34 9.98 5.50
CA PHE A 253 -21.34 10.40 6.48
C PHE A 253 -21.73 9.20 7.36
N PHE A 254 -21.55 9.34 8.67
CA PHE A 254 -21.84 8.24 9.60
C PHE A 254 -23.02 8.57 10.54
N SER A 255 -23.58 7.54 11.14
CA SER A 255 -24.50 7.67 12.26
C SER A 255 -24.26 6.56 13.27
N MET A 256 -23.90 6.89 14.49
CA MET A 256 -23.54 5.93 15.54
C MET A 256 -23.97 6.38 16.93
N SER A 257 -23.98 5.45 17.86
CA SER A 257 -24.11 5.76 19.29
C SER A 257 -22.76 6.19 19.87
N TRP A 258 -22.75 7.07 20.89
CA TRP A 258 -21.54 7.44 21.64
C TRP A 258 -20.76 6.25 22.25
N ARG A 259 -21.36 5.08 22.32
CA ARG A 259 -20.77 3.85 22.87
C ARG A 259 -20.20 2.90 21.82
N GLN A 260 -20.32 3.23 20.55
CA GLN A 260 -19.74 2.43 19.46
C GLN A 260 -18.33 2.90 19.17
N ASP A 261 -17.39 1.96 19.13
CA ASP A 261 -16.06 2.25 18.64
C ASP A 261 -16.10 2.55 17.14
N GLU A 262 -15.28 3.50 16.68
CA GLU A 262 -15.21 3.94 15.27
C GLU A 262 -14.86 2.80 14.29
N GLU A 263 -14.33 1.69 14.79
CA GLU A 263 -13.92 0.51 14.01
C GLU A 263 -15.09 -0.38 13.56
N GLN A 264 -16.30 -0.15 14.02
CA GLN A 264 -17.45 -0.90 13.52
C GLN A 264 -18.04 -0.24 12.28
N GLU A 265 -17.76 -0.82 11.10
CA GLU A 265 -18.21 -0.45 9.74
C GLU A 265 -19.71 -0.23 9.55
N ASN A 266 -20.50 -0.10 10.58
CA ASN A 266 -21.94 -0.34 10.52
C ASN A 266 -22.83 0.89 10.50
N SER A 267 -22.34 2.00 10.03
CA SER A 267 -23.23 3.14 10.08
C SER A 267 -23.17 4.06 8.87
N LEU A 268 -22.88 3.53 7.71
CA LEU A 268 -23.29 4.21 6.47
C LEU A 268 -24.83 4.26 6.50
N ALA A 269 -25.34 5.31 7.13
CA ALA A 269 -26.76 5.47 7.31
C ALA A 269 -27.41 5.85 5.99
N ASN A 270 -27.90 4.87 5.29
CA ASN A 270 -28.80 5.05 4.15
C ASN A 270 -30.21 5.49 4.61
N PHE A 271 -30.28 6.41 5.58
CA PHE A 271 -31.53 7.02 5.96
C PHE A 271 -31.59 8.46 5.49
N THR A 272 -32.81 8.95 5.25
CA THR A 272 -33.04 10.36 4.94
C THR A 272 -33.48 11.11 6.20
N MET A 273 -33.05 12.36 6.34
CA MET A 273 -33.49 13.22 7.44
C MET A 273 -35.01 13.42 7.45
N ARG A 274 -35.65 13.23 6.29
CA ARG A 274 -37.10 13.24 6.12
C ARG A 274 -37.81 12.20 6.97
N ASP A 275 -37.29 10.99 7.02
CA ASP A 275 -37.95 9.86 7.68
C ASP A 275 -38.12 10.10 9.18
N PHE A 276 -37.23 10.89 9.76
CA PHE A 276 -37.25 11.26 11.17
C PHE A 276 -37.80 12.65 11.45
N GLY A 277 -37.83 13.51 10.44
CA GLY A 277 -38.27 14.90 10.61
C GLY A 277 -39.80 15.09 10.51
N TYR A 278 -40.46 14.31 9.65
CA TYR A 278 -41.91 14.44 9.44
C TYR A 278 -42.71 14.01 10.68
N GLY A 279 -43.59 14.91 11.12
CA GLY A 279 -44.45 14.66 12.29
C GLY A 279 -43.79 14.91 13.65
N ASN A 280 -42.49 15.15 13.67
CA ASN A 280 -41.75 15.42 14.90
C ASN A 280 -41.41 16.90 15.03
N ARG A 281 -41.38 17.41 16.26
CA ARG A 281 -40.99 18.77 16.58
C ARG A 281 -39.52 18.83 16.98
N ILE A 282 -38.64 18.93 15.96
CA ILE A 282 -37.20 18.99 16.17
C ILE A 282 -36.82 20.35 16.79
N ARG A 283 -35.94 20.28 17.79
CA ARG A 283 -35.33 21.44 18.46
C ARG A 283 -33.84 21.29 18.49
N TYR A 284 -33.13 22.38 18.74
CA TYR A 284 -31.66 22.42 18.81
C TYR A 284 -31.19 23.39 19.89
N SER A 285 -30.00 23.19 20.39
CA SER A 285 -29.34 24.09 21.34
C SER A 285 -28.98 25.42 20.70
N ALA A 286 -29.08 26.52 21.47
CA ALA A 286 -28.64 27.83 21.03
C ALA A 286 -27.13 27.84 20.74
N GLU A 287 -26.36 27.23 21.62
CA GLU A 287 -24.91 27.14 21.53
C GLU A 287 -24.47 25.71 21.10
N LEU A 288 -23.25 25.61 20.57
CA LEU A 288 -22.58 24.34 20.34
C LEU A 288 -22.22 23.69 21.69
N ASP A 289 -22.04 22.38 21.69
CA ASP A 289 -21.62 21.65 22.87
C ASP A 289 -20.22 22.12 23.33
N GLU A 290 -20.03 22.17 24.65
CA GLU A 290 -18.79 22.68 25.27
C GLU A 290 -17.54 21.87 24.92
N THR A 291 -17.72 20.63 24.47
CA THR A 291 -16.62 19.76 24.02
C THR A 291 -16.18 20.04 22.58
N SER A 292 -16.80 21.01 21.92
CA SER A 292 -16.39 21.44 20.56
C SER A 292 -14.99 22.06 20.61
N THR A 293 -14.19 21.76 19.56
CA THR A 293 -12.82 22.21 19.40
C THR A 293 -12.67 23.07 18.13
N PRO A 294 -11.52 23.68 17.85
CA PRO A 294 -11.31 24.41 16.59
C PRO A 294 -11.43 23.56 15.32
N ASN A 295 -11.41 22.23 15.42
CA ASN A 295 -11.47 21.30 14.29
C ASN A 295 -12.72 20.43 14.26
N GLU A 296 -13.45 20.34 15.38
CA GLU A 296 -14.63 19.49 15.55
C GLU A 296 -15.68 20.20 16.38
N ALA A 297 -16.95 20.05 16.01
CA ALA A 297 -18.04 20.69 16.76
C ALA A 297 -19.29 19.81 16.79
N TYR A 298 -20.07 19.99 17.85
CA TYR A 298 -21.26 19.20 18.11
C TYR A 298 -22.45 20.13 18.35
N LEU A 299 -23.55 19.92 17.60
CA LEU A 299 -24.82 20.59 17.82
C LEU A 299 -25.83 19.59 18.40
N ARG A 300 -26.20 19.78 19.66
CA ARG A 300 -27.24 18.97 20.30
C ARG A 300 -28.60 19.32 19.72
N THR A 301 -29.33 18.30 19.27
CA THR A 301 -30.70 18.39 18.74
C THR A 301 -31.58 17.36 19.43
N TRP A 302 -32.90 17.59 19.50
CA TRP A 302 -33.82 16.62 20.12
C TRP A 302 -35.22 16.71 19.52
N GLY A 303 -36.05 15.73 19.82
CA GLY A 303 -37.39 15.58 19.27
C GLY A 303 -37.45 14.70 18.02
N TRP A 304 -36.42 13.87 17.76
CA TRP A 304 -36.32 13.03 16.60
C TRP A 304 -37.17 11.78 16.63
N SER A 305 -37.24 11.12 17.77
CA SER A 305 -38.06 9.94 17.96
C SER A 305 -38.39 9.73 19.45
N ASN A 306 -39.35 8.81 19.73
CA ASN A 306 -39.69 8.43 21.10
C ASN A 306 -38.64 7.51 21.74
N TYR A 307 -37.82 6.82 20.95
CA TYR A 307 -36.81 5.86 21.43
C TYR A 307 -35.43 6.51 21.61
N ILE A 308 -34.97 7.27 20.62
CA ILE A 308 -33.70 8.00 20.66
C ILE A 308 -34.01 9.46 20.35
N ASN A 309 -34.34 10.18 21.40
CA ASN A 309 -34.86 11.54 21.30
C ASN A 309 -33.75 12.55 20.95
N VAL A 310 -32.52 12.35 21.43
CA VAL A 310 -31.41 13.29 21.32
C VAL A 310 -30.40 12.80 20.30
N TRP A 311 -30.01 13.71 19.40
CA TRP A 311 -28.98 13.49 18.41
C TRP A 311 -28.00 14.65 18.46
N TYR A 312 -26.70 14.38 18.30
CA TYR A 312 -25.67 15.38 18.13
C TYR A 312 -25.23 15.37 16.66
N PHE A 313 -25.40 16.51 16.00
CA PHE A 313 -24.83 16.70 14.65
C PHE A 313 -23.36 17.01 14.80
N TYR A 314 -22.54 16.21 14.17
CA TYR A 314 -21.09 16.29 14.21
C TYR A 314 -20.55 17.03 13.00
N PHE A 315 -19.87 18.12 13.25
CA PHE A 315 -19.19 18.93 12.25
C PHE A 315 -17.70 18.80 12.42
N ARG A 316 -16.95 18.73 11.32
CA ARG A 316 -15.49 18.71 11.36
C ARG A 316 -14.91 19.54 10.23
N LYS A 317 -13.63 19.95 10.41
CA LYS A 317 -12.82 20.50 9.33
C LYS A 317 -12.36 19.39 8.40
N ILE A 318 -12.45 19.66 7.13
CA ILE A 318 -12.01 18.78 6.08
C ILE A 318 -10.48 18.82 6.02
N ASN A 319 -9.87 17.65 6.20
CA ASN A 319 -8.44 17.46 6.00
C ASN A 319 -8.20 16.81 4.63
N PHE A 320 -8.15 17.65 3.60
CA PHE A 320 -7.91 17.22 2.22
C PHE A 320 -6.91 18.15 1.53
N PRO A 321 -5.61 18.03 1.84
CA PRO A 321 -4.55 18.91 1.32
C PRO A 321 -4.43 18.93 -0.21
N LEU A 322 -4.98 17.92 -0.88
CA LEU A 322 -5.03 17.78 -2.33
C LEU A 322 -5.80 18.89 -3.05
N ASP A 323 -6.81 19.42 -2.39
CA ASP A 323 -7.65 20.47 -2.92
C ASP A 323 -7.66 21.66 -1.95
N PRO A 324 -6.84 22.70 -2.22
CA PRO A 324 -6.75 23.88 -1.36
C PRO A 324 -8.08 24.65 -1.22
N GLU A 325 -9.01 24.49 -2.17
CA GLU A 325 -10.31 25.18 -2.12
C GLU A 325 -11.22 24.64 -1.02
N ILE A 326 -11.03 23.37 -0.64
CA ILE A 326 -11.85 22.72 0.38
C ILE A 326 -11.08 22.34 1.64
N HIS A 327 -9.74 22.28 1.57
CA HIS A 327 -8.91 22.01 2.75
C HIS A 327 -9.16 23.06 3.83
N GLY A 328 -9.52 22.61 5.02
CA GLY A 328 -9.87 23.48 6.15
C GLY A 328 -11.30 24.01 6.16
N ARG A 329 -12.12 23.76 5.12
CA ARG A 329 -13.56 24.04 5.17
C ARG A 329 -14.27 23.10 6.14
N TRP A 330 -15.51 23.43 6.45
CA TRP A 330 -16.33 22.65 7.38
C TRP A 330 -17.34 21.78 6.66
N GLU A 331 -17.59 20.59 7.23
CA GLU A 331 -18.61 19.65 6.78
C GLU A 331 -19.46 19.13 7.94
N TRP A 332 -20.70 18.76 7.63
CA TRP A 332 -21.51 17.96 8.53
C TRP A 332 -21.23 16.48 8.25
N ALA A 333 -20.34 15.89 9.07
CA ALA A 333 -19.75 14.58 8.83
C ALA A 333 -20.55 13.42 9.42
N GLY A 334 -21.47 13.67 10.36
CA GLY A 334 -22.20 12.56 10.95
C GLY A 334 -23.18 12.97 12.06
N ILE A 335 -23.75 11.92 12.67
CA ILE A 335 -24.69 12.03 13.79
C ILE A 335 -24.29 11.05 14.88
N TYR A 336 -24.22 11.55 16.11
CA TYR A 336 -24.14 10.70 17.28
C TYR A 336 -25.51 10.60 17.96
N TYR A 337 -25.97 9.39 18.26
CA TYR A 337 -27.23 9.12 18.90
C TYR A 337 -27.10 9.03 20.41
N GLY A 338 -28.10 9.58 21.11
CA GLY A 338 -28.20 9.55 22.57
C GLY A 338 -27.54 10.74 23.24
N GLU A 339 -27.66 10.79 24.58
CA GLU A 339 -26.96 11.80 25.37
C GLU A 339 -25.47 11.42 25.48
N LYS A 340 -24.63 12.45 25.44
CA LYS A 340 -23.20 12.34 25.71
C LYS A 340 -23.02 12.06 27.20
N LEU A 341 -22.30 11.00 27.54
CA LEU A 341 -22.09 10.55 28.91
C LEU A 341 -20.95 11.32 29.57
#